data_75753123f26235d0666518b56c1a85e9
#
_entry.id   75753123f26235d0666518b56c1a85e9
#
_cell.length_a   1.000
_cell.length_b   1.000
_cell.length_c   1.000
_cell.angle_alpha   90.00
_cell.angle_beta   90.00
_cell.angle_gamma   90.00
#
_symmetry.space_group_name_H-M   'P 1'
#
loop_
_entity.id
_entity.type
_entity.pdbx_description
1 polymer ?
#
loop_
_entity_poly.entity_id
_entity_poly.type
_entity_poly.pdbx_seq_one_letter_code
_entity_poly.pdbx_strand_id
1 'polypeptide(L)'
;MFEFKQLSADAIPAALEKALRYRLLNDPAEAESICHDVLRIDPENQQALVNLLLALTDRFGEGYTVGVTQAQEVLSHLHDGYERAYYAGIICERRAKAQLRQGHPGSGHDAYELLREAMTWYEKAETLRPPKNDDALLHWNTCARLIMGNQLTPRVEERVELSLE
;
A
#
# COMPACT_ATOMS: atom_id res chain seq x y z
N MET A 1 5.94 -19.27 27.00
CA MET A 1 5.32 -18.86 25.71
C MET A 1 3.92 -18.40 26.01
N PHE A 2 3.53 -17.24 25.50
CA PHE A 2 2.17 -16.71 25.69
C PHE A 2 1.22 -17.29 24.64
N GLU A 3 -0.03 -17.49 25.03
CA GLU A 3 -1.12 -17.81 24.12
C GLU A 3 -1.97 -16.56 23.91
N PHE A 4 -2.33 -16.29 22.64
CA PHE A 4 -3.21 -15.16 22.35
C PHE A 4 -4.63 -15.47 22.82
N LYS A 5 -5.25 -14.49 23.45
CA LYS A 5 -6.67 -14.54 23.80
C LYS A 5 -7.51 -14.41 22.53
N GLN A 6 -8.60 -15.12 22.46
CA GLN A 6 -9.47 -15.14 21.31
C GLN A 6 -10.51 -14.00 21.42
N LEU A 7 -10.63 -13.22 20.34
CA LEU A 7 -11.70 -12.24 20.18
C LEU A 7 -13.03 -12.99 19.99
N SER A 8 -14.12 -12.48 20.56
CA SER A 8 -15.46 -13.02 20.28
C SER A 8 -15.94 -12.54 18.90
N ALA A 9 -16.64 -13.43 18.15
CA ALA A 9 -17.12 -13.11 16.81
C ALA A 9 -18.03 -11.85 16.79
N ASP A 10 -18.84 -11.67 17.83
CA ASP A 10 -19.74 -10.51 17.96
C ASP A 10 -18.99 -9.19 18.13
N ALA A 11 -17.73 -9.22 18.56
CA ALA A 11 -16.89 -8.03 18.76
C ALA A 11 -16.12 -7.61 17.49
N ILE A 12 -16.17 -8.39 16.39
CA ILE A 12 -15.45 -8.08 15.16
C ILE A 12 -15.78 -6.68 14.61
N PRO A 13 -17.04 -6.26 14.47
CA PRO A 13 -17.34 -4.91 13.96
C PRO A 13 -16.72 -3.79 14.80
N ALA A 14 -16.79 -3.89 16.12
CA ALA A 14 -16.20 -2.91 17.02
C ALA A 14 -14.66 -2.92 16.97
N ALA A 15 -14.04 -4.10 16.81
CA ALA A 15 -12.60 -4.24 16.65
C ALA A 15 -12.11 -3.58 15.36
N LEU A 16 -12.80 -3.78 14.25
CA LEU A 16 -12.47 -3.15 12.97
C LEU A 16 -12.59 -1.61 13.03
N GLU A 17 -13.59 -1.09 13.71
CA GLU A 17 -13.74 0.34 13.93
C GLU A 17 -12.57 0.90 14.76
N LYS A 18 -12.13 0.17 15.80
CA LYS A 18 -10.94 0.54 16.60
C LYS A 18 -9.67 0.51 15.75
N ALA A 19 -9.47 -0.49 14.92
CA ALA A 19 -8.32 -0.56 14.03
C ALA A 19 -8.22 0.66 13.12
N LEU A 20 -9.34 1.08 12.51
CA LEU A 20 -9.40 2.31 11.72
C LEU A 20 -9.05 3.54 12.56
N ARG A 21 -9.59 3.64 13.78
CA ARG A 21 -9.32 4.75 14.70
C ARG A 21 -7.85 4.85 15.08
N TYR A 22 -7.19 3.73 15.37
CA TYR A 22 -5.76 3.72 15.68
C TYR A 22 -4.89 4.15 14.49
N ARG A 23 -5.25 3.78 13.26
CA ARG A 23 -4.57 4.32 12.08
C ARG A 23 -4.68 5.85 12.01
N LEU A 24 -5.88 6.39 12.23
CA LEU A 24 -6.12 7.85 12.23
C LEU A 24 -5.36 8.56 13.36
N LEU A 25 -5.11 7.87 14.47
CA LEU A 25 -4.29 8.37 15.59
C LEU A 25 -2.79 8.17 15.37
N ASN A 26 -2.38 7.74 14.18
CA ASN A 26 -0.99 7.43 13.83
C ASN A 26 -0.36 6.32 14.69
N ASP A 27 -1.16 5.32 15.03
CA ASP A 27 -0.72 4.09 15.69
C ASP A 27 -1.04 2.85 14.81
N PRO A 28 -0.32 2.69 13.67
CA PRO A 28 -0.55 1.59 12.75
C PRO A 28 -0.19 0.22 13.36
N ALA A 29 0.73 0.16 14.31
CA ALA A 29 1.10 -1.09 14.97
C ALA A 29 -0.06 -1.68 15.78
N GLU A 30 -0.81 -0.86 16.51
CA GLU A 30 -2.00 -1.31 17.24
C GLU A 30 -3.12 -1.70 16.25
N ALA A 31 -3.31 -0.95 15.17
CA ALA A 31 -4.26 -1.30 14.12
C ALA A 31 -3.94 -2.66 13.48
N GLU A 32 -2.67 -2.93 13.19
CA GLU A 32 -2.18 -4.22 12.69
C GLU A 32 -2.51 -5.36 13.65
N SER A 33 -2.21 -5.17 14.95
CA SER A 33 -2.48 -6.16 16.00
C SER A 33 -3.97 -6.54 16.06
N ILE A 34 -4.84 -5.56 16.03
CA ILE A 34 -6.30 -5.79 16.05
C ILE A 34 -6.75 -6.55 14.79
N CYS A 35 -6.24 -6.19 13.62
CA CYS A 35 -6.58 -6.90 12.38
C CYS A 35 -6.15 -8.37 12.42
N HIS A 36 -5.01 -8.68 13.00
CA HIS A 36 -4.57 -10.06 13.19
C HIS A 36 -5.51 -10.84 14.11
N ASP A 37 -6.01 -10.22 15.19
CA ASP A 37 -6.99 -10.86 16.07
C ASP A 37 -8.30 -11.17 15.35
N VAL A 38 -8.79 -10.25 14.50
CA VAL A 38 -9.98 -10.49 13.66
C VAL A 38 -9.73 -11.63 12.68
N LEU A 39 -8.60 -11.63 11.98
CA LEU A 39 -8.27 -12.61 10.95
C LEU A 39 -8.01 -14.01 11.52
N ARG A 40 -7.70 -14.14 12.80
CA ARG A 40 -7.63 -15.45 13.47
C ARG A 40 -9.00 -16.13 13.60
N ILE A 41 -10.07 -15.34 13.65
CA ILE A 41 -11.43 -15.84 13.77
C ILE A 41 -12.12 -15.92 12.42
N ASP A 42 -11.93 -14.90 11.58
CA ASP A 42 -12.48 -14.78 10.24
C ASP A 42 -11.37 -14.46 9.24
N PRO A 43 -10.62 -15.49 8.75
CA PRO A 43 -9.45 -15.31 7.87
C PRO A 43 -9.76 -14.63 6.53
N GLU A 44 -11.01 -14.70 6.09
CA GLU A 44 -11.48 -14.11 4.82
C GLU A 44 -12.13 -12.74 4.99
N ASN A 45 -12.09 -12.16 6.18
CA ASN A 45 -12.70 -10.86 6.45
C ASN A 45 -12.04 -9.77 5.61
N GLN A 46 -12.74 -9.32 4.56
CA GLN A 46 -12.20 -8.39 3.57
C GLN A 46 -11.88 -7.01 4.17
N GLN A 47 -12.70 -6.53 5.10
CA GLN A 47 -12.45 -5.26 5.79
C GLN A 47 -11.21 -5.34 6.69
N ALA A 48 -11.00 -6.45 7.38
CA ALA A 48 -9.80 -6.68 8.17
C ALA A 48 -8.54 -6.74 7.29
N LEU A 49 -8.61 -7.42 6.14
CA LEU A 49 -7.52 -7.49 5.18
C LEU A 49 -7.15 -6.11 4.63
N VAL A 50 -8.15 -5.30 4.26
CA VAL A 50 -7.91 -3.93 3.78
C VAL A 50 -7.29 -3.07 4.89
N ASN A 51 -7.82 -3.11 6.10
CA ASN A 51 -7.27 -2.34 7.23
C ASN A 51 -5.85 -2.78 7.58
N LEU A 52 -5.56 -4.09 7.52
CA LEU A 52 -4.21 -4.63 7.72
C LEU A 52 -3.25 -4.13 6.64
N LEU A 53 -3.63 -4.24 5.37
CA LEU A 53 -2.82 -3.74 4.26
C LEU A 53 -2.49 -2.26 4.43
N LEU A 54 -3.47 -1.44 4.77
CA LEU A 54 -3.25 -0.01 4.99
C LEU A 54 -2.36 0.28 6.20
N ALA A 55 -2.53 -0.45 7.30
CA ALA A 55 -1.66 -0.32 8.48
C ALA A 55 -0.20 -0.69 8.16
N LEU A 56 0.02 -1.73 7.36
CA LEU A 56 1.35 -2.12 6.88
C LEU A 56 1.96 -1.02 5.99
N THR A 57 1.19 -0.44 5.08
CA THR A 57 1.66 0.66 4.22
C THR A 57 2.00 1.93 5.00
N ASP A 58 1.30 2.20 6.09
CA ASP A 58 1.58 3.33 6.98
C ASP A 58 2.97 3.24 7.62
N ARG A 59 3.55 2.03 7.69
CA ARG A 59 4.87 1.76 8.30
C ARG A 59 6.02 1.64 7.31
N PHE A 60 5.79 1.77 6.01
CA PHE A 60 6.85 1.63 5.00
C PHE A 60 8.03 2.58 5.18
N GLY A 61 7.85 3.69 5.88
CA GLY A 61 8.92 4.65 6.18
C GLY A 61 9.80 4.26 7.37
N GLU A 62 9.47 3.21 8.13
CA GLU A 62 10.20 2.84 9.35
C GLU A 62 11.46 1.98 9.09
N GLY A 63 11.66 1.52 7.85
CA GLY A 63 12.83 0.74 7.46
C GLY A 63 12.70 0.13 6.05
N TYR A 64 13.82 -0.35 5.51
CA TYR A 64 13.86 -0.99 4.20
C TYR A 64 12.94 -2.23 4.16
N THR A 65 11.99 -2.23 3.25
CA THR A 65 11.11 -3.35 2.93
C THR A 65 10.22 -3.88 4.07
N VAL A 66 10.21 -3.22 5.24
CA VAL A 66 9.33 -3.64 6.33
C VAL A 66 7.89 -3.54 5.86
N GLY A 67 7.20 -4.67 5.85
CA GLY A 67 5.79 -4.76 5.53
C GLY A 67 5.43 -4.84 4.04
N VAL A 68 6.34 -4.61 3.09
CA VAL A 68 6.03 -4.66 1.65
C VAL A 68 5.59 -6.05 1.21
N THR A 69 6.37 -7.07 1.53
CA THR A 69 6.04 -8.47 1.20
C THR A 69 4.74 -8.90 1.87
N GLN A 70 4.55 -8.53 3.14
CA GLN A 70 3.31 -8.82 3.87
C GLN A 70 2.11 -8.11 3.25
N ALA A 71 2.24 -6.84 2.86
CA ALA A 71 1.17 -6.10 2.19
C ALA A 71 0.79 -6.72 0.84
N GLN A 72 1.76 -7.18 0.07
CA GLN A 72 1.52 -7.90 -1.19
C GLN A 72 0.83 -9.25 -0.97
N GLU A 73 1.19 -9.98 0.09
CA GLU A 73 0.51 -11.20 0.47
C GLU A 73 -0.95 -10.94 0.85
N VAL A 74 -1.21 -9.95 1.70
CA VAL A 74 -2.57 -9.54 2.07
C VAL A 74 -3.39 -9.15 0.83
N LEU A 75 -2.78 -8.40 -0.10
CA LEU A 75 -3.41 -8.01 -1.36
C LEU A 75 -3.92 -9.22 -2.15
N SER A 76 -3.17 -10.32 -2.17
CA SER A 76 -3.54 -11.55 -2.89
C SER A 76 -4.81 -12.23 -2.34
N HIS A 77 -5.20 -11.92 -1.11
CA HIS A 77 -6.40 -12.44 -0.44
C HIS A 77 -7.65 -11.57 -0.64
N LEU A 78 -7.53 -10.41 -1.28
CA LEU A 78 -8.70 -9.58 -1.63
C LEU A 78 -9.46 -10.22 -2.78
N HIS A 79 -10.79 -10.27 -2.67
CA HIS A 79 -11.65 -10.93 -3.64
C HIS A 79 -12.10 -10.00 -4.78
N ASP A 80 -12.36 -8.72 -4.46
CA ASP A 80 -12.87 -7.76 -5.43
C ASP A 80 -11.78 -7.27 -6.39
N GLY A 81 -12.06 -7.29 -7.69
CA GLY A 81 -11.10 -6.89 -8.72
C GLY A 81 -10.73 -5.41 -8.67
N TYR A 82 -11.70 -4.53 -8.35
CA TYR A 82 -11.44 -3.12 -8.13
C TYR A 82 -10.49 -2.91 -6.96
N GLU A 83 -10.79 -3.51 -5.80
CA GLU A 83 -9.95 -3.38 -4.60
C GLU A 83 -8.54 -3.91 -4.84
N ARG A 84 -8.36 -5.05 -5.51
CA ARG A 84 -7.04 -5.57 -5.84
C ARG A 84 -6.22 -4.58 -6.66
N ALA A 85 -6.81 -3.98 -7.68
CA ALA A 85 -6.11 -2.98 -8.50
C ALA A 85 -5.83 -1.69 -7.72
N TYR A 86 -6.82 -1.18 -7.00
CA TYR A 86 -6.69 0.04 -6.21
C TYR A 86 -5.62 -0.07 -5.12
N TYR A 87 -5.65 -1.14 -4.32
CA TYR A 87 -4.67 -1.33 -3.25
C TYR A 87 -3.28 -1.74 -3.75
N ALA A 88 -3.17 -2.37 -4.92
CA ALA A 88 -1.87 -2.53 -5.59
C ALA A 88 -1.25 -1.15 -5.91
N GLY A 89 -2.06 -0.22 -6.40
CA GLY A 89 -1.64 1.17 -6.60
C GLY A 89 -1.22 1.84 -5.29
N ILE A 90 -1.99 1.68 -4.22
CA ILE A 90 -1.65 2.22 -2.89
C ILE A 90 -0.29 1.71 -2.39
N ILE A 91 -0.01 0.43 -2.54
CA ILE A 91 1.28 -0.15 -2.13
C ILE A 91 2.43 0.53 -2.89
N CYS A 92 2.34 0.65 -4.22
CA CYS A 92 3.35 1.30 -5.04
C CYS A 92 3.53 2.78 -4.67
N GLU A 93 2.44 3.52 -4.52
CA GLU A 93 2.45 4.94 -4.13
C GLU A 93 3.11 5.15 -2.76
N ARG A 94 2.75 4.34 -1.76
CA ARG A 94 3.32 4.42 -0.41
C ARG A 94 4.81 4.05 -0.38
N ARG A 95 5.23 3.08 -1.18
CA ARG A 95 6.65 2.75 -1.37
C ARG A 95 7.41 3.92 -1.98
N ALA A 96 6.86 4.56 -3.01
CA ALA A 96 7.47 5.73 -3.63
C ALA A 96 7.65 6.88 -2.64
N LYS A 97 6.61 7.18 -1.86
CA LYS A 97 6.67 8.20 -0.80
C LYS A 97 7.74 7.88 0.25
N ALA A 98 7.88 6.61 0.63
CA ALA A 98 8.94 6.18 1.56
C ALA A 98 10.33 6.38 0.95
N GLN A 99 10.55 6.05 -0.33
CA GLN A 99 11.80 6.28 -1.05
C GLN A 99 12.16 7.78 -1.08
N LEU A 100 11.20 8.65 -1.38
CA LEU A 100 11.42 10.09 -1.41
C LEU A 100 11.81 10.64 -0.03
N ARG A 101 11.22 10.14 1.04
CA ARG A 101 11.55 10.56 2.42
C ARG A 101 12.94 10.10 2.86
N GLN A 102 13.39 8.93 2.44
CA GLN A 102 14.70 8.38 2.79
C GLN A 102 15.84 9.10 2.07
N GLY A 103 15.61 9.60 0.85
CA GLY A 103 16.55 10.45 0.13
C GLY A 103 17.88 9.80 -0.24
N HIS A 104 17.94 8.47 -0.43
CA HIS A 104 19.15 7.77 -0.88
C HIS A 104 19.52 8.12 -2.34
N PRO A 105 20.79 7.99 -2.74
CA PRO A 105 21.16 8.11 -4.14
C PRO A 105 20.35 7.20 -5.03
N GLY A 106 19.74 7.75 -6.09
CA GLY A 106 18.84 6.99 -6.99
C GLY A 106 17.42 6.83 -6.51
N SER A 107 17.06 7.24 -5.30
CA SER A 107 15.70 7.12 -4.76
C SER A 107 14.65 7.86 -5.59
N GLY A 108 15.01 8.97 -6.23
CA GLY A 108 14.14 9.72 -7.12
C GLY A 108 13.77 8.93 -8.38
N HIS A 109 14.70 8.18 -8.96
CA HIS A 109 14.41 7.30 -10.10
C HIS A 109 13.54 6.10 -9.67
N ASP A 110 13.84 5.50 -8.52
CA ASP A 110 13.04 4.39 -7.98
C ASP A 110 11.62 4.85 -7.64
N ALA A 111 11.48 6.04 -7.05
CA ALA A 111 10.18 6.65 -6.78
C ALA A 111 9.40 6.94 -8.06
N TYR A 112 10.06 7.43 -9.12
CA TYR A 112 9.42 7.63 -10.42
C TYR A 112 8.80 6.33 -10.95
N GLU A 113 9.58 5.25 -11.00
CA GLU A 113 9.12 3.96 -11.49
C GLU A 113 7.93 3.42 -10.66
N LEU A 114 8.01 3.51 -9.33
CA LEU A 114 6.93 3.11 -8.44
C LEU A 114 5.66 3.94 -8.62
N LEU A 115 5.78 5.25 -8.82
CA LEU A 115 4.63 6.13 -9.09
C LEU A 115 3.99 5.83 -10.45
N ARG A 116 4.80 5.54 -11.47
CA ARG A 116 4.29 5.13 -12.78
C ARG A 116 3.55 3.78 -12.72
N GLU A 117 4.09 2.84 -11.96
CA GLU A 117 3.42 1.56 -11.69
C GLU A 117 2.10 1.78 -10.93
N ALA A 118 2.09 2.63 -9.90
CA ALA A 118 0.87 2.98 -9.18
C ALA A 118 -0.20 3.57 -10.11
N MET A 119 0.19 4.49 -11.00
CA MET A 119 -0.72 5.09 -11.99
C MET A 119 -1.34 4.05 -12.90
N THR A 120 -0.57 3.06 -13.37
CA THR A 120 -1.08 1.95 -14.17
C THR A 120 -2.12 1.12 -13.42
N TRP A 121 -1.89 0.85 -12.13
CA TRP A 121 -2.87 0.16 -11.29
C TRP A 121 -4.14 0.99 -11.08
N TYR A 122 -4.03 2.30 -10.87
CA TYR A 122 -5.19 3.17 -10.71
C TYR A 122 -6.01 3.28 -12.00
N GLU A 123 -5.36 3.33 -13.18
CA GLU A 123 -6.04 3.27 -14.47
C GLU A 123 -6.86 1.98 -14.62
N LYS A 124 -6.29 0.85 -14.23
CA LYS A 124 -7.02 -0.42 -14.20
C LYS A 124 -8.19 -0.39 -13.22
N ALA A 125 -7.98 0.15 -12.02
CA ALA A 125 -9.04 0.28 -11.03
C ALA A 125 -10.20 1.15 -11.54
N GLU A 126 -9.91 2.25 -12.24
CA GLU A 126 -10.93 3.10 -12.84
C GLU A 126 -11.86 2.34 -13.79
N THR A 127 -11.34 1.36 -14.55
CA THR A 127 -12.17 0.54 -15.44
C THR A 127 -13.14 -0.38 -14.69
N LEU A 128 -12.87 -0.67 -13.42
CA LEU A 128 -13.61 -1.60 -12.57
C LEU A 128 -14.40 -0.89 -11.47
N ARG A 129 -14.30 0.43 -11.38
CA ARG A 129 -14.82 1.22 -10.26
C ARG A 129 -16.33 1.11 -10.10
N PRO A 130 -16.83 1.10 -8.84
CA PRO A 130 -18.24 1.32 -8.55
C PRO A 130 -18.68 2.73 -8.98
N PRO A 131 -19.99 2.93 -9.27
CA PRO A 131 -20.52 4.26 -9.59
C PRO A 131 -20.18 5.28 -8.50
N LYS A 132 -19.79 6.51 -8.91
CA LYS A 132 -19.44 7.63 -8.02
C LYS A 132 -18.20 7.45 -7.15
N ASN A 133 -17.37 6.43 -7.40
CA ASN A 133 -16.11 6.23 -6.70
C ASN A 133 -14.96 6.72 -7.59
N ASP A 134 -14.41 7.90 -7.26
CA ASP A 134 -13.28 8.52 -7.95
C ASP A 134 -11.95 8.34 -7.19
N ASP A 135 -11.87 7.45 -6.21
CA ASP A 135 -10.67 7.28 -5.38
C ASP A 135 -9.42 6.99 -6.21
N ALA A 136 -9.51 6.09 -7.20
CA ALA A 136 -8.39 5.77 -8.07
C ALA A 136 -7.92 6.98 -8.90
N LEU A 137 -8.83 7.77 -9.45
CA LEU A 137 -8.53 9.01 -10.17
C LEU A 137 -7.83 10.02 -9.26
N LEU A 138 -8.30 10.20 -8.04
CA LEU A 138 -7.70 11.11 -7.07
C LEU A 138 -6.26 10.72 -6.73
N HIS A 139 -5.99 9.44 -6.54
CA HIS A 139 -4.66 8.92 -6.29
C HIS A 139 -3.75 8.96 -7.53
N TRP A 140 -4.30 8.72 -8.72
CA TRP A 140 -3.57 8.93 -9.98
C TRP A 140 -3.06 10.38 -10.07
N ASN A 141 -3.94 11.35 -9.80
CA ASN A 141 -3.57 12.76 -9.76
C ASN A 141 -2.52 13.07 -8.68
N THR A 142 -2.59 12.40 -7.54
CA THR A 142 -1.57 12.53 -6.47
C THR A 142 -0.20 12.08 -6.99
N CYS A 143 -0.13 10.93 -7.67
CA CYS A 143 1.12 10.43 -8.27
C CYS A 143 1.68 11.41 -9.30
N ALA A 144 0.83 11.93 -10.18
CA ALA A 144 1.23 12.93 -11.19
C ALA A 144 1.82 14.19 -10.54
N ARG A 145 1.17 14.72 -9.50
CA ARG A 145 1.67 15.88 -8.74
C ARG A 145 3.00 15.61 -8.05
N LEU A 146 3.20 14.41 -7.50
CA LEU A 146 4.47 14.03 -6.89
C LEU A 146 5.61 13.96 -7.91
N ILE A 147 5.35 13.39 -9.10
CA ILE A 147 6.33 13.33 -10.18
C ILE A 147 6.72 14.75 -10.63
N MET A 148 5.73 15.59 -10.92
CA MET A 148 5.97 16.94 -11.40
C MET A 148 6.58 17.84 -10.33
N GLY A 149 6.08 17.78 -9.11
CA GLY A 149 6.51 18.65 -8.01
C GLY A 149 7.93 18.35 -7.53
N ASN A 150 8.38 17.09 -7.61
CA ASN A 150 9.74 16.67 -7.27
C ASN A 150 10.65 16.55 -8.50
N GLN A 151 10.16 16.89 -9.69
CA GLN A 151 10.91 16.80 -10.96
C GLN A 151 11.52 15.40 -11.17
N LEU A 152 10.75 14.35 -10.85
CA LEU A 152 11.21 12.97 -10.95
C LEU A 152 11.32 12.55 -12.41
N THR A 153 12.36 11.79 -12.72
CA THR A 153 12.65 11.29 -14.06
C THR A 153 12.96 9.80 -14.03
N PRO A 154 12.71 9.07 -15.14
CA PRO A 154 13.10 7.68 -15.24
C PRO A 154 14.63 7.54 -15.17
N ARG A 155 15.08 6.36 -14.76
CA ARG A 155 16.50 6.02 -14.82
C ARG A 155 16.95 5.96 -16.28
N VAL A 156 18.02 6.68 -16.63
CA VAL A 156 18.64 6.60 -17.94
C VAL A 156 19.45 5.32 -17.99
N GLU A 157 19.10 4.39 -18.91
CA GLU A 157 19.99 3.28 -19.23
C GLU A 157 21.21 3.85 -19.94
N GLU A 158 22.40 3.82 -19.29
CA GLU A 158 23.67 4.03 -19.99
C GLU A 158 23.82 2.89 -21.00
N ARG A 159 23.63 3.20 -22.29
CA ARG A 159 24.09 2.32 -23.37
C ARG A 159 25.60 2.25 -23.23
N VAL A 160 26.10 1.16 -22.69
CA VAL A 160 27.51 0.79 -22.83
C VAL A 160 27.69 0.43 -24.29
N GLU A 161 28.11 1.38 -25.12
CA GLU A 161 28.67 1.07 -26.42
C GLU A 161 29.97 0.30 -26.16
N LEU A 162 29.90 -1.01 -26.28
CA LEU A 162 31.08 -1.85 -26.40
C LEU A 162 31.75 -1.45 -27.72
N SER A 163 32.74 -0.54 -27.63
CA SER A 163 33.70 -0.31 -28.71
C SER A 163 34.46 -1.62 -28.91
N LEU A 164 34.07 -2.38 -29.89
CA LEU A 164 34.89 -3.49 -30.44
C LEU A 164 36.02 -2.86 -31.24
N GLU A 165 37.21 -2.70 -30.62
CA GLU A 165 38.46 -2.61 -31.33
C GLU A 165 38.99 -4.01 -31.69
#